data_602a84d3e8e470d380795e34779ecd41
#
_entry.id   602a84d3e8e470d380795e34779ecd41
#
_cell.length_a   1.000
_cell.length_b   1.000
_cell.length_c   1.000
_cell.angle_alpha   90.00
_cell.angle_beta   90.00
_cell.angle_gamma   90.00
#
_symmetry.space_group_name_H-M   'P 1'
#
loop_
_entity.id
_entity.type
_entity.pdbx_description
1 polymer ?
#
loop_
_entity_poly.entity_id
_entity_poly.type
_entity_poly.pdbx_seq_one_letter_code
_entity_poly.pdbx_strand_id
1 'polypeptide(L)'
;MFRLLTPDDRELYMHYVDEFYHSAAVEAPVPPSHYETTFRELMRADDYLKCYIFEEDGVPCGFVLLSKTFSQEAGGVSVTIEEIYIDEEYRGRGLATDFFAHLKGQGYARLRIEVEDDNEGAKRLYERMGFQLLPYLQMVIDAMDDRG
;
A
#
# COMPACT_ATOMS: atom_id res chain seq x y z
N MET A 1 4.84 -12.45 -8.84
CA MET A 1 5.37 -11.42 -9.73
C MET A 1 4.52 -10.16 -9.64
N PHE A 2 5.06 -9.01 -9.98
CA PHE A 2 4.34 -7.74 -9.91
C PHE A 2 4.78 -6.83 -11.05
N ARG A 3 3.90 -5.92 -11.44
CA ARG A 3 4.16 -4.91 -12.50
C ARG A 3 3.53 -3.58 -12.12
N LEU A 4 4.02 -2.51 -12.73
CA LEU A 4 3.43 -1.17 -12.51
C LEU A 4 2.02 -1.09 -13.09
N LEU A 5 1.19 -0.30 -12.40
CA LEU A 5 -0.15 0.04 -12.86
C LEU A 5 -0.07 0.86 -14.16
N THR A 6 -0.97 0.60 -15.10
CA THR A 6 -1.06 1.32 -16.38
C THR A 6 -2.43 1.98 -16.51
N PRO A 7 -2.60 2.92 -17.48
CA PRO A 7 -3.92 3.52 -17.71
C PRO A 7 -5.03 2.51 -18.04
N ASP A 8 -4.67 1.36 -18.61
CA ASP A 8 -5.64 0.32 -18.94
C ASP A 8 -6.14 -0.46 -17.73
N ASP A 9 -5.51 -0.26 -16.57
CA ASP A 9 -5.85 -0.97 -15.33
C ASP A 9 -6.88 -0.24 -14.47
N ARG A 10 -7.54 0.78 -14.99
CA ARG A 10 -8.46 1.59 -14.19
C ARG A 10 -9.53 0.76 -13.48
N GLU A 11 -10.22 -0.11 -14.22
CA GLU A 11 -11.28 -0.94 -13.64
C GLU A 11 -10.72 -1.94 -12.62
N LEU A 12 -9.55 -2.51 -12.92
CA LEU A 12 -8.87 -3.43 -12.03
C LEU A 12 -8.46 -2.72 -10.73
N TYR A 13 -7.94 -1.50 -10.83
CA TYR A 13 -7.59 -0.69 -9.68
C TYR A 13 -8.83 -0.43 -8.80
N MET A 14 -9.94 0.02 -9.42
CA MET A 14 -11.17 0.28 -8.69
C MET A 14 -11.68 -0.96 -7.96
N HIS A 15 -11.59 -2.13 -8.61
CA HIS A 15 -11.97 -3.39 -7.99
C HIS A 15 -11.14 -3.67 -6.74
N TYR A 16 -9.81 -3.57 -6.83
CA TYR A 16 -8.94 -3.91 -5.71
C TYR A 16 -9.01 -2.91 -4.55
N VAL A 17 -9.11 -1.60 -4.83
CA VAL A 17 -9.29 -0.63 -3.73
C VAL A 17 -10.61 -0.86 -3.03
N ASP A 18 -11.67 -1.18 -3.77
CA ASP A 18 -12.97 -1.48 -3.17
C ASP A 18 -12.89 -2.73 -2.28
N GLU A 19 -12.25 -3.78 -2.76
CA GLU A 19 -12.02 -4.99 -1.96
C GLU A 19 -11.21 -4.67 -0.69
N PHE A 20 -10.18 -3.84 -0.80
CA PHE A 20 -9.37 -3.44 0.35
C PHE A 20 -10.21 -2.70 1.40
N TYR A 21 -11.00 -1.71 0.98
CA TYR A 21 -11.77 -0.88 1.90
C TYR A 21 -13.00 -1.59 2.49
N HIS A 22 -13.37 -2.75 1.97
CA HIS A 22 -14.39 -3.62 2.55
C HIS A 22 -13.79 -4.81 3.31
N SER A 23 -12.46 -4.86 3.45
CA SER A 23 -11.76 -5.93 4.16
C SER A 23 -11.61 -5.60 5.64
N ALA A 24 -11.14 -6.59 6.42
CA ALA A 24 -10.85 -6.42 7.84
C ALA A 24 -9.65 -5.48 8.11
N ALA A 25 -8.91 -5.10 7.08
CA ALA A 25 -7.75 -4.20 7.23
C ALA A 25 -8.14 -2.75 7.45
N VAL A 26 -9.42 -2.40 7.26
CA VAL A 26 -9.88 -1.01 7.29
C VAL A 26 -11.00 -0.86 8.31
N GLU A 27 -10.86 0.11 9.22
CA GLU A 27 -11.89 0.38 10.24
C GLU A 27 -13.03 1.26 9.72
N ALA A 28 -12.74 2.16 8.78
CA ALA A 28 -13.73 3.12 8.29
C ALA A 28 -13.66 3.23 6.77
N PRO A 29 -14.81 3.27 6.09
CA PRO A 29 -14.83 3.43 4.64
C PRO A 29 -14.40 4.83 4.23
N VAL A 30 -13.93 4.96 2.97
CA VAL A 30 -13.69 6.26 2.34
C VAL A 30 -14.63 6.42 1.15
N PRO A 31 -14.97 7.66 0.75
CA PRO A 31 -15.82 7.87 -0.41
C PRO A 31 -15.18 7.34 -1.69
N PRO A 32 -15.95 6.71 -2.60
CA PRO A 32 -15.40 6.27 -3.89
C PRO A 32 -14.77 7.38 -4.72
N SER A 33 -15.13 8.64 -4.48
CA SER A 33 -14.47 9.78 -5.12
C SER A 33 -12.98 9.85 -4.81
N HIS A 34 -12.56 9.33 -3.65
CA HIS A 34 -11.14 9.27 -3.29
C HIS A 34 -10.39 8.29 -4.19
N TYR A 35 -11.02 7.21 -4.62
CA TYR A 35 -10.42 6.24 -5.55
C TYR A 35 -10.10 6.90 -6.89
N GLU A 36 -11.07 7.69 -7.40
CA GLU A 36 -10.90 8.40 -8.67
C GLU A 36 -9.78 9.43 -8.58
N THR A 37 -9.74 10.20 -7.49
CA THR A 37 -8.71 11.20 -7.25
C THR A 37 -7.33 10.53 -7.19
N THR A 38 -7.23 9.40 -6.51
CA THR A 38 -5.98 8.66 -6.37
C THR A 38 -5.50 8.11 -7.72
N PHE A 39 -6.42 7.53 -8.50
CA PHE A 39 -6.06 7.01 -9.82
C PHE A 39 -5.58 8.12 -10.74
N ARG A 40 -6.23 9.29 -10.69
CA ARG A 40 -5.80 10.46 -11.46
C ARG A 40 -4.38 10.88 -11.06
N GLU A 41 -4.08 10.89 -9.77
CA GLU A 41 -2.74 11.23 -9.30
C GLU A 41 -1.71 10.19 -9.75
N LEU A 42 -2.05 8.90 -9.72
CA LEU A 42 -1.16 7.84 -10.20
C LEU A 42 -0.84 8.00 -11.69
N MET A 43 -1.81 8.46 -12.47
CA MET A 43 -1.60 8.69 -13.91
C MET A 43 -0.86 9.99 -14.20
N ARG A 44 -0.91 10.95 -13.29
CA ARG A 44 -0.24 12.24 -13.46
C ARG A 44 1.28 12.13 -13.38
N ALA A 45 1.79 11.47 -12.34
CA ALA A 45 3.22 11.35 -12.07
C ALA A 45 3.46 10.37 -10.92
N ASP A 46 4.70 10.04 -10.65
CA ASP A 46 5.09 9.19 -9.53
C ASP A 46 5.70 9.98 -8.35
N ASP A 47 5.42 11.27 -8.28
CA ASP A 47 5.95 12.14 -7.22
C ASP A 47 5.48 11.71 -5.84
N TYR A 48 4.19 11.39 -5.71
CA TYR A 48 3.58 11.06 -4.42
C TYR A 48 3.20 9.60 -4.29
N LEU A 49 2.74 8.97 -5.37
CA LEU A 49 2.14 7.64 -5.33
C LEU A 49 2.73 6.74 -6.39
N LYS A 50 2.75 5.44 -6.07
CA LYS A 50 3.13 4.39 -6.99
C LYS A 50 2.28 3.17 -6.69
N CYS A 51 1.83 2.49 -7.73
CA CYS A 51 0.98 1.30 -7.56
C CYS A 51 1.49 0.16 -8.41
N TYR A 52 1.49 -1.03 -7.81
CA TYR A 52 1.83 -2.27 -8.52
C TYR A 52 0.66 -3.22 -8.48
N ILE A 53 0.54 -4.01 -9.53
CA ILE A 53 -0.41 -5.13 -9.59
C ILE A 53 0.39 -6.42 -9.40
N PHE A 54 -0.07 -7.28 -8.49
CA PHE A 54 0.46 -8.63 -8.35
C PHE A 54 -0.15 -9.53 -9.41
N GLU A 55 0.66 -10.39 -9.99
CA GLU A 55 0.21 -11.34 -10.99
C GLU A 55 0.84 -12.72 -10.76
N GLU A 56 0.09 -13.78 -11.05
CA GLU A 56 0.61 -15.13 -11.20
C GLU A 56 0.16 -15.67 -12.55
N ASP A 57 1.13 -16.14 -13.34
CA ASP A 57 0.89 -16.66 -14.70
C ASP A 57 0.12 -15.64 -15.56
N GLY A 58 0.44 -14.36 -15.43
CA GLY A 58 -0.21 -13.28 -16.16
C GLY A 58 -1.60 -12.91 -15.70
N VAL A 59 -2.09 -13.50 -14.60
CA VAL A 59 -3.43 -13.24 -14.06
C VAL A 59 -3.29 -12.31 -12.85
N PRO A 60 -3.97 -11.16 -12.85
CA PRO A 60 -3.93 -10.26 -11.69
C PRO A 60 -4.51 -10.95 -10.45
N CYS A 61 -3.82 -10.78 -9.31
CA CYS A 61 -4.22 -11.41 -8.06
C CYS A 61 -4.09 -10.50 -6.84
N GLY A 62 -3.81 -9.22 -7.04
CA GLY A 62 -3.72 -8.26 -5.94
C GLY A 62 -3.09 -6.95 -6.36
N PHE A 63 -2.95 -6.04 -5.40
CA PHE A 63 -2.32 -4.75 -5.66
C PHE A 63 -1.60 -4.24 -4.42
N VAL A 64 -0.73 -3.26 -4.62
CA VAL A 64 -0.10 -2.52 -3.55
C VAL A 64 0.02 -1.05 -3.93
N LEU A 65 -0.42 -0.18 -3.04
CA LEU A 65 -0.31 1.27 -3.20
C LEU A 65 0.77 1.79 -2.26
N LEU A 66 1.70 2.56 -2.80
CA LEU A 66 2.80 3.16 -2.05
C LEU A 66 2.69 4.68 -2.09
N SER A 67 3.04 5.33 -0.98
CA SER A 67 3.23 6.77 -0.96
C SER A 67 4.70 7.10 -0.67
N LYS A 68 5.14 8.27 -1.10
CA LYS A 68 6.53 8.72 -0.94
C LYS A 68 6.60 10.05 -0.23
N THR A 69 7.53 10.17 0.71
CA THR A 69 7.88 11.43 1.36
C THR A 69 9.41 11.51 1.48
N PHE A 70 9.92 12.70 1.71
CA PHE A 70 11.32 12.84 2.08
C PHE A 70 11.43 12.89 3.60
N SER A 71 12.25 12.03 4.17
CA SER A 71 12.43 11.93 5.62
C SER A 71 13.82 12.44 6.01
N GLN A 72 13.84 13.53 6.79
CA GLN A 72 15.09 14.01 7.34
C GLN A 72 15.68 13.00 8.34
N GLU A 73 14.83 12.38 9.16
CA GLU A 73 15.26 11.38 10.14
C GLU A 73 15.93 10.19 9.47
N ALA A 74 15.35 9.70 8.37
CA ALA A 74 15.93 8.57 7.63
C ALA A 74 17.04 8.98 6.67
N GLY A 75 17.11 10.26 6.32
CA GLY A 75 18.15 10.77 5.42
C GLY A 75 17.85 10.58 3.93
N GLY A 76 16.59 10.48 3.55
CA GLY A 76 16.23 10.27 2.15
C GLY A 76 14.74 9.99 1.97
N VAL A 77 14.41 9.44 0.80
CA VAL A 77 13.02 9.14 0.47
C VAL A 77 12.51 7.97 1.32
N SER A 78 11.38 8.20 1.98
CA SER A 78 10.65 7.19 2.74
C SER A 78 9.43 6.76 1.93
N VAL A 79 9.22 5.46 1.82
CA VAL A 79 8.07 4.88 1.14
C VAL A 79 7.19 4.21 2.18
N THR A 80 5.90 4.54 2.16
CA THR A 80 4.90 3.90 3.02
C THR A 80 4.04 2.97 2.18
N ILE A 81 3.87 1.74 2.65
CA ILE A 81 2.91 0.81 2.08
C ILE A 81 1.54 1.23 2.61
N GLU A 82 0.79 1.97 1.79
CA GLU A 82 -0.51 2.53 2.19
C GLU A 82 -1.60 1.46 2.19
N GLU A 83 -1.63 0.64 1.16
CA GLU A 83 -2.65 -0.38 0.96
C GLU A 83 -2.02 -1.58 0.27
N ILE A 84 -2.33 -2.76 0.75
CA ILE A 84 -1.92 -4.00 0.10
C ILE A 84 -3.06 -5.01 0.23
N TYR A 85 -3.42 -5.63 -0.89
CA TYR A 85 -4.47 -6.64 -0.92
C TYR A 85 -4.08 -7.74 -1.91
N ILE A 86 -4.23 -8.96 -1.48
CA ILE A 86 -3.99 -10.15 -2.30
C ILE A 86 -5.24 -11.00 -2.22
N ASP A 87 -5.72 -11.47 -3.37
CA ASP A 87 -6.88 -12.37 -3.45
C ASP A 87 -6.64 -13.58 -2.55
N GLU A 88 -7.69 -14.01 -1.86
CA GLU A 88 -7.58 -15.02 -0.80
C GLU A 88 -6.87 -16.29 -1.26
N GLU A 89 -7.20 -16.79 -2.45
CA GLU A 89 -6.62 -18.04 -2.97
C GLU A 89 -5.13 -17.91 -3.33
N TYR A 90 -4.61 -16.68 -3.39
CA TYR A 90 -3.20 -16.43 -3.70
C TYR A 90 -2.38 -16.05 -2.47
N ARG A 91 -2.99 -16.01 -1.30
CA ARG A 91 -2.29 -15.67 -0.05
C ARG A 91 -1.40 -16.83 0.40
N GLY A 92 -0.36 -16.50 1.18
CA GLY A 92 0.56 -17.49 1.72
C GLY A 92 1.54 -18.05 0.71
N ARG A 93 1.70 -17.42 -0.44
CA ARG A 93 2.62 -17.84 -1.51
C ARG A 93 3.88 -16.99 -1.62
N GLY A 94 4.07 -16.06 -0.67
CA GLY A 94 5.27 -15.23 -0.66
C GLY A 94 5.23 -13.99 -1.53
N LEU A 95 4.07 -13.63 -2.10
CA LEU A 95 3.97 -12.46 -3.00
C LEU A 95 4.38 -11.17 -2.29
N ALA A 96 3.84 -10.92 -1.09
CA ALA A 96 4.17 -9.72 -0.33
C ALA A 96 5.63 -9.74 0.12
N THR A 97 6.14 -10.88 0.57
CA THR A 97 7.53 -11.02 0.99
C THR A 97 8.49 -10.71 -0.15
N ASP A 98 8.21 -11.23 -1.33
CA ASP A 98 9.04 -10.97 -2.53
C ASP A 98 9.00 -9.49 -2.90
N PHE A 99 7.81 -8.87 -2.79
CA PHE A 99 7.67 -7.45 -3.11
C PHE A 99 8.45 -6.57 -2.12
N PHE A 100 8.39 -6.88 -0.83
CA PHE A 100 9.13 -6.11 0.17
C PHE A 100 10.63 -6.27 -0.01
N ALA A 101 11.09 -7.46 -0.39
CA ALA A 101 12.50 -7.67 -0.73
C ALA A 101 12.92 -6.81 -1.92
N HIS A 102 12.04 -6.70 -2.93
CA HIS A 102 12.28 -5.82 -4.07
C HIS A 102 12.40 -4.36 -3.63
N LEU A 103 11.50 -3.90 -2.77
CA LEU A 103 11.53 -2.51 -2.28
C LEU A 103 12.82 -2.19 -1.54
N LYS A 104 13.34 -3.14 -0.76
CA LYS A 104 14.61 -2.95 -0.04
C LYS A 104 15.77 -2.65 -0.98
N GLY A 105 15.71 -3.12 -2.21
CA GLY A 105 16.76 -2.92 -3.20
C GLY A 105 16.62 -1.67 -4.05
N GLN A 106 15.60 -0.84 -3.82
CA GLN A 106 15.30 0.31 -4.67
C GLN A 106 15.97 1.61 -4.25
N GLY A 107 16.77 1.60 -3.19
CA GLY A 107 17.49 2.80 -2.77
C GLY A 107 16.70 3.75 -1.88
N TYR A 108 15.51 3.33 -1.41
CA TYR A 108 14.74 4.13 -0.45
C TYR A 108 15.44 4.11 0.91
N ALA A 109 15.44 5.26 1.60
CA ALA A 109 16.05 5.36 2.92
C ALA A 109 15.25 4.68 4.01
N ARG A 110 13.93 4.55 3.82
CA ARG A 110 13.05 3.93 4.81
C ARG A 110 11.84 3.34 4.11
N LEU A 111 11.38 2.19 4.61
CA LEU A 111 10.09 1.60 4.27
C LEU A 111 9.23 1.66 5.52
N ARG A 112 7.99 2.09 5.39
CA ARG A 112 7.03 2.18 6.50
C ARG A 112 5.78 1.39 6.16
N ILE A 113 5.16 0.82 7.19
CA ILE A 113 3.86 0.17 7.09
C ILE A 113 3.12 0.41 8.39
N GLU A 114 1.80 0.60 8.31
CA GLU A 114 0.96 0.71 9.49
C GLU A 114 0.41 -0.65 9.86
N VAL A 115 0.26 -0.88 11.15
CA VAL A 115 -0.29 -2.13 11.68
C VAL A 115 -1.10 -1.79 12.93
N GLU A 116 -2.28 -2.39 13.06
CA GLU A 116 -3.09 -2.21 14.26
C GLU A 116 -2.41 -2.89 15.45
N ASP A 117 -2.51 -2.24 16.61
CA ASP A 117 -1.80 -2.68 17.82
C ASP A 117 -2.20 -4.09 18.25
N ASP A 118 -3.44 -4.50 18.03
CA ASP A 118 -3.93 -5.83 18.38
C ASP A 118 -3.73 -6.89 17.29
N ASN A 119 -3.20 -6.50 16.12
CA ASN A 119 -2.95 -7.44 15.03
C ASN A 119 -1.59 -8.12 15.20
N GLU A 120 -1.53 -9.08 16.13
CA GLU A 120 -0.29 -9.77 16.47
C GLU A 120 0.28 -10.59 15.31
N GLY A 121 -0.59 -11.15 14.46
CA GLY A 121 -0.15 -11.90 13.29
C GLY A 121 0.59 -11.05 12.28
N ALA A 122 0.05 -9.86 11.98
CA ALA A 122 0.69 -8.93 11.06
C ALA A 122 2.00 -8.39 11.65
N LYS A 123 2.01 -8.06 12.96
CA LYS A 123 3.23 -7.61 13.63
C LYS A 123 4.36 -8.63 13.49
N ARG A 124 4.07 -9.90 13.76
CA ARG A 124 5.08 -10.97 13.65
C ARG A 124 5.59 -11.11 12.21
N LEU A 125 4.69 -11.03 11.23
CA LEU A 125 5.05 -11.10 9.83
C LEU A 125 6.01 -9.98 9.45
N TYR A 126 5.67 -8.75 9.80
CA TYR A 126 6.48 -7.59 9.45
C TYR A 126 7.81 -7.58 10.18
N GLU A 127 7.83 -8.01 11.44
CA GLU A 127 9.09 -8.15 12.20
C GLU A 127 10.03 -9.17 11.55
N ARG A 128 9.50 -10.29 11.05
CA ARG A 128 10.30 -11.26 10.31
C ARG A 128 10.91 -10.68 9.04
N MET A 129 10.24 -9.70 8.44
CA MET A 129 10.75 -9.01 7.25
C MET A 129 11.75 -7.89 7.57
N GLY A 130 11.94 -7.58 8.86
CA GLY A 130 12.88 -6.57 9.31
C GLY A 130 12.25 -5.25 9.74
N PHE A 131 10.92 -5.14 9.73
CA PHE A 131 10.25 -3.95 10.25
C PHE A 131 10.35 -3.90 11.77
N GLN A 132 10.45 -2.69 12.30
CA GLN A 132 10.51 -2.42 13.73
C GLN A 132 9.43 -1.42 14.09
N LEU A 133 8.82 -1.58 15.27
CA LEU A 133 7.85 -0.60 15.76
C LEU A 133 8.55 0.71 16.09
N LEU A 134 7.97 1.82 15.66
CA LEU A 134 8.43 3.15 16.04
C LEU A 134 7.73 3.57 17.34
N PRO A 135 8.43 4.37 18.19
CA PRO A 135 7.86 4.80 19.46
C PRO A 135 6.89 5.97 19.35
N TYR A 136 6.54 6.38 18.12
CA TYR A 136 5.72 7.56 17.89
C TYR A 136 4.28 7.19 17.62
N LEU A 137 3.35 7.92 18.22
CA LEU A 137 1.93 7.86 17.89
C LEU A 137 1.63 8.95 16.87
N GLN A 138 0.65 8.71 16.02
CA GLN A 138 0.20 9.68 15.02
C GLN A 138 -1.13 10.28 15.40
N MET A 139 -1.32 11.57 15.08
CA MET A 139 -2.57 12.28 15.26
C MET A 139 -2.95 12.90 13.94
N VAL A 140 -4.25 12.97 13.62
CA VAL A 140 -4.72 13.51 12.34
C VAL A 140 -5.79 14.57 12.56
N ILE A 141 -5.84 15.53 11.64
CA ILE A 141 -7.00 16.39 11.41
C ILE A 141 -7.28 16.29 9.90
N ASP A 142 -8.49 15.89 9.55
CA ASP A 142 -8.93 15.91 8.18
C ASP A 142 -9.38 17.35 7.85
N ALA A 143 -8.62 18.01 6.99
CA ALA A 143 -8.79 19.43 6.71
C ALA A 143 -9.81 19.71 5.60
N MET A 144 -10.14 18.69 4.80
CA MET A 144 -11.17 18.75 3.78
C MET A 144 -12.33 17.86 4.19
N ASP A 145 -13.54 18.37 4.09
CA ASP A 145 -14.75 17.59 4.38
C ASP A 145 -15.53 17.36 3.09
N ASP A 146 -15.12 16.37 2.34
CA ASP A 146 -15.76 15.93 1.10
C ASP A 146 -16.44 14.56 1.25
N ARG A 147 -16.60 14.12 2.50
CA ARG A 147 -17.16 12.80 2.81
C ARG A 147 -18.68 12.83 3.00
N GLY A 148 -19.25 13.97 2.73
CA GLY A 148 -20.70 14.17 2.80
C GLY A 148 -21.47 13.57 1.66
#